data_ebce77823244cacbadc5ff119e987885
#
_entry.id   ebce77823244cacbadc5ff119e987885
#
_cell.length_a   1.000
_cell.length_b   1.000
_cell.length_c   1.000
_cell.angle_alpha   90.00
_cell.angle_beta   90.00
_cell.angle_gamma   90.00
#
_symmetry.space_group_name_H-M   'P 1'
#
loop_
_entity.id
_entity.type
_entity.pdbx_description
1 polymer ?
#
loop_
_entity_poly.entity_id
_entity_poly.type
_entity_poly.pdbx_seq_one_letter_code
_entity_poly.pdbx_strand_id
1 'polypeptide(L)'
;MRVHPRDNETVNETWISDRDRFSYEGLNSEDRLTSPMIKRDGAWQAVEWEEALILVAERLKAAGDDQIGCLVSPSATLEEMYLAQKLVRGLGSNHIDHRLRQRDFRADAADPVLPWLGLPIAELEQQQAVLLVGSDIRQEQPLLAHRVRKAALDGGAVALINPYRVDLTHPSTQLVGAPDAMLADLGAVAKALGNDGLGGSQPGDAHQRIAEVLKAAGADRKGIILIGALAQSMP
;
A
#
# COMPACT_ATOMS: atom_id res chain seq x y z
N MET A 1 15.85 -20.74 13.37
CA MET A 1 16.41 -19.63 12.56
C MET A 1 15.83 -18.33 13.12
N ARG A 2 16.53 -17.19 13.02
CA ARG A 2 16.04 -15.89 13.45
C ARG A 2 16.37 -14.84 12.38
N VAL A 3 15.37 -14.08 11.95
CA VAL A 3 15.56 -12.99 11.01
C VAL A 3 15.98 -11.72 11.76
N HIS A 4 17.05 -11.09 11.34
CA HIS A 4 17.53 -9.82 11.86
C HIS A 4 17.40 -8.72 10.81
N PRO A 5 17.05 -7.49 11.21
CA PRO A 5 17.10 -6.36 10.30
C PRO A 5 18.55 -6.09 9.88
N ARG A 6 18.70 -5.53 8.69
CA ARG A 6 19.92 -4.83 8.29
C ARG A 6 19.72 -3.36 8.65
N ASP A 7 20.64 -2.83 9.44
CA ASP A 7 20.56 -1.44 9.93
C ASP A 7 20.66 -0.44 8.77
N ASN A 8 19.74 0.52 8.76
CA ASN A 8 19.73 1.64 7.83
C ASN A 8 18.99 2.82 8.48
N GLU A 9 19.76 3.78 9.01
CA GLU A 9 19.22 4.94 9.73
C GLU A 9 18.25 5.80 8.90
N THR A 10 18.44 5.85 7.58
CA THR A 10 17.57 6.64 6.69
C THR A 10 16.25 5.95 6.35
N VAL A 11 16.12 4.65 6.60
CA VAL A 11 14.92 3.86 6.26
C VAL A 11 14.30 3.26 7.52
N ASN A 12 14.94 2.23 8.08
CA ASN A 12 14.38 1.40 9.14
C ASN A 12 15.07 1.53 10.49
N GLU A 13 16.08 2.41 10.63
CA GLU A 13 16.98 2.39 11.79
C GLU A 13 17.54 0.97 11.98
N THR A 14 17.12 0.30 13.06
CA THR A 14 17.47 -1.10 13.37
C THR A 14 16.23 -2.01 13.43
N TRP A 15 15.07 -1.53 12.92
CA TRP A 15 13.80 -2.22 13.05
C TRP A 15 13.46 -3.06 11.82
N ILE A 16 12.64 -4.07 12.04
CA ILE A 16 12.02 -4.90 11.00
C ILE A 16 10.57 -5.18 11.41
N SER A 17 9.67 -5.25 10.44
CA SER A 17 8.27 -5.57 10.72
C SER A 17 8.12 -7.00 11.26
N ASP A 18 7.08 -7.26 12.04
CA ASP A 18 6.80 -8.62 12.53
C ASP A 18 6.49 -9.56 11.37
N ARG A 19 5.82 -9.06 10.32
CA ARG A 19 5.59 -9.85 9.11
C ARG A 19 6.90 -10.35 8.50
N ASP A 20 7.89 -9.48 8.34
CA ASP A 20 9.17 -9.85 7.73
C ASP A 20 10.00 -10.72 8.68
N ARG A 21 9.85 -10.50 10.00
CA ARG A 21 10.55 -11.29 11.02
C ARG A 21 10.10 -12.75 11.03
N PHE A 22 8.82 -13.02 10.81
CA PHE A 22 8.22 -14.34 10.94
C PHE A 22 7.84 -15.00 9.61
N SER A 23 7.89 -14.28 8.48
CA SER A 23 7.50 -14.80 7.16
C SER A 23 8.36 -15.98 6.68
N TYR A 24 9.53 -16.20 7.24
CA TYR A 24 10.42 -17.32 6.90
C TYR A 24 9.82 -18.70 7.21
N GLU A 25 8.81 -18.78 8.05
CA GLU A 25 8.15 -20.06 8.40
C GLU A 25 7.63 -20.78 7.17
N GLY A 26 7.16 -20.05 6.15
CA GLY A 26 6.73 -20.61 4.88
C GLY A 26 7.84 -21.33 4.10
N LEU A 27 9.11 -21.06 4.38
CA LEU A 27 10.24 -21.77 3.75
C LEU A 27 10.37 -23.23 4.19
N ASN A 28 9.90 -23.54 5.40
CA ASN A 28 9.99 -24.86 6.02
C ASN A 28 8.62 -25.56 6.10
N SER A 29 7.59 -25.02 5.46
CA SER A 29 6.26 -25.64 5.43
C SER A 29 6.30 -26.93 4.62
N GLU A 30 5.64 -27.98 5.12
CA GLU A 30 5.45 -29.24 4.40
C GLU A 30 4.60 -29.07 3.13
N ASP A 31 3.75 -28.03 3.08
CA ASP A 31 2.95 -27.66 1.91
C ASP A 31 3.76 -26.98 0.80
N ARG A 32 5.02 -26.65 1.06
CA ARG A 32 5.87 -25.99 0.09
C ARG A 32 6.28 -26.95 -1.02
N LEU A 33 5.93 -26.60 -2.27
CA LEU A 33 6.38 -27.36 -3.44
C LEU A 33 7.91 -27.22 -3.61
N THR A 34 8.59 -28.36 -3.74
CA THR A 34 10.04 -28.42 -3.95
C THR A 34 10.43 -28.84 -5.38
N SER A 35 9.46 -29.26 -6.17
CA SER A 35 9.60 -29.60 -7.59
C SER A 35 8.34 -29.21 -8.37
N PRO A 36 8.45 -29.01 -9.70
CA PRO A 36 7.28 -28.83 -10.53
C PRO A 36 6.36 -30.06 -10.46
N MET A 37 5.05 -29.82 -10.59
CA MET A 37 4.06 -30.89 -10.56
C MET A 37 3.06 -30.74 -11.71
N ILE A 38 2.71 -31.86 -12.34
CA ILE A 38 1.68 -31.92 -13.38
C ILE A 38 0.56 -32.84 -12.90
N LYS A 39 -0.69 -32.41 -13.09
CA LYS A 39 -1.85 -33.23 -12.77
C LYS A 39 -2.19 -34.14 -13.96
N ARG A 40 -2.06 -35.44 -13.76
CA ARG A 40 -2.42 -36.50 -14.73
C ARG A 40 -3.40 -37.48 -14.08
N ASP A 41 -4.45 -37.80 -14.77
CA ASP A 41 -5.50 -38.75 -14.31
C ASP A 41 -6.02 -38.43 -12.90
N GLY A 42 -6.14 -37.14 -12.58
CA GLY A 42 -6.63 -36.66 -11.29
C GLY A 42 -5.58 -36.59 -10.18
N ALA A 43 -4.37 -37.15 -10.38
CA ALA A 43 -3.29 -37.14 -9.40
C ALA A 43 -2.15 -36.16 -9.76
N TRP A 44 -1.57 -35.50 -8.74
CA TRP A 44 -0.39 -34.67 -8.91
C TRP A 44 0.87 -35.52 -8.95
N GLN A 45 1.69 -35.35 -9.98
CA GLN A 45 2.95 -36.06 -10.19
C GLN A 45 4.09 -35.05 -10.30
N ALA A 46 5.16 -35.28 -9.54
CA ALA A 46 6.39 -34.49 -9.67
C ALA A 46 7.06 -34.78 -11.03
N VAL A 47 7.54 -33.75 -11.68
CA VAL A 47 8.20 -33.82 -12.99
C VAL A 47 9.44 -32.94 -13.00
N GLU A 48 10.28 -33.11 -14.01
CA GLU A 48 11.41 -32.23 -14.26
C GLU A 48 10.97 -30.89 -14.85
N TRP A 49 11.77 -29.86 -14.65
CA TRP A 49 11.46 -28.50 -15.13
C TRP A 49 11.26 -28.45 -16.66
N GLU A 50 12.05 -29.18 -17.40
CA GLU A 50 11.95 -29.23 -18.87
C GLU A 50 10.57 -29.70 -19.31
N GLU A 51 10.06 -30.78 -18.73
CA GLU A 51 8.74 -31.33 -19.03
C GLU A 51 7.62 -30.33 -18.65
N ALA A 52 7.72 -29.70 -17.48
CA ALA A 52 6.76 -28.70 -17.04
C ALA A 52 6.72 -27.49 -17.98
N LEU A 53 7.88 -26.98 -18.40
CA LEU A 53 7.99 -25.82 -19.28
C LEU A 53 7.48 -26.13 -20.70
N ILE A 54 7.74 -27.34 -21.23
CA ILE A 54 7.19 -27.79 -22.53
C ILE A 54 5.65 -27.76 -22.47
N LEU A 55 5.06 -28.39 -21.44
CA LEU A 55 3.60 -28.41 -21.28
C LEU A 55 3.01 -27.00 -21.17
N VAL A 56 3.61 -26.12 -20.38
CA VAL A 56 3.15 -24.72 -20.23
C VAL A 56 3.21 -24.01 -21.58
N ALA A 57 4.34 -24.14 -22.32
CA ALA A 57 4.51 -23.51 -23.61
C ALA A 57 3.47 -24.00 -24.65
N GLU A 58 3.20 -25.31 -24.68
CA GLU A 58 2.17 -25.90 -25.55
C GLU A 58 0.77 -25.34 -25.21
N ARG A 59 0.43 -25.29 -23.92
CA ARG A 59 -0.87 -24.75 -23.46
C ARG A 59 -1.05 -23.28 -23.79
N LEU A 60 -0.02 -22.46 -23.55
CA LEU A 60 -0.06 -21.04 -23.87
C LEU A 60 -0.17 -20.79 -25.38
N LYS A 61 0.53 -21.57 -26.22
CA LYS A 61 0.44 -21.47 -27.67
C LYS A 61 -0.92 -21.94 -28.23
N ALA A 62 -1.56 -22.90 -27.55
CA ALA A 62 -2.87 -23.40 -27.96
C ALA A 62 -4.03 -22.50 -27.50
N ALA A 63 -3.81 -21.65 -26.51
CA ALA A 63 -4.80 -20.69 -26.04
C ALA A 63 -4.91 -19.51 -27.00
N GLY A 64 -6.13 -18.98 -27.19
CA GLY A 64 -6.32 -17.71 -27.88
C GLY A 64 -5.79 -16.53 -27.06
N ASP A 65 -5.50 -15.43 -27.71
CA ASP A 65 -4.97 -14.21 -27.07
C ASP A 65 -5.91 -13.64 -25.99
N ASP A 66 -7.21 -13.75 -26.18
CA ASP A 66 -8.26 -13.39 -25.20
C ASP A 66 -8.41 -14.37 -24.03
N GLN A 67 -7.81 -15.56 -24.12
CA GLN A 67 -7.84 -16.61 -23.09
C GLN A 67 -6.59 -16.58 -22.18
N ILE A 68 -5.63 -15.74 -22.48
CA ILE A 68 -4.40 -15.61 -21.70
C ILE A 68 -4.50 -14.38 -20.79
N GLY A 69 -4.48 -14.61 -19.48
CA GLY A 69 -4.40 -13.57 -18.46
C GLY A 69 -3.16 -13.76 -17.60
N CYS A 70 -2.55 -12.67 -17.16
CA CYS A 70 -1.41 -12.69 -16.26
C CYS A 70 -1.65 -11.76 -15.08
N LEU A 71 -1.53 -12.30 -13.88
CA LEU A 71 -1.59 -11.53 -12.65
C LEU A 71 -0.24 -11.65 -11.94
N VAL A 72 0.52 -10.56 -11.93
CA VAL A 72 1.86 -10.51 -11.34
C VAL A 72 1.76 -10.04 -9.89
N SER A 73 2.54 -10.62 -9.01
CA SER A 73 2.63 -10.13 -7.62
C SER A 73 3.15 -8.70 -7.59
N PRO A 74 2.58 -7.79 -6.78
CA PRO A 74 3.14 -6.45 -6.57
C PRO A 74 4.51 -6.48 -5.87
N SER A 75 4.90 -7.63 -5.31
CA SER A 75 6.22 -7.85 -4.70
C SER A 75 7.24 -8.48 -5.68
N ALA A 76 6.86 -8.68 -6.94
CA ALA A 76 7.77 -9.16 -7.97
C ALA A 76 8.84 -8.10 -8.28
N THR A 77 9.99 -8.55 -8.73
CA THR A 77 11.07 -7.65 -9.16
C THR A 77 10.69 -6.93 -10.46
N LEU A 78 11.36 -5.82 -10.76
CA LEU A 78 11.15 -5.08 -12.00
C LEU A 78 11.42 -5.96 -13.23
N GLU A 79 12.43 -6.81 -13.15
CA GLU A 79 12.80 -7.76 -14.20
C GLU A 79 11.72 -8.81 -14.44
N GLU A 80 11.13 -9.36 -13.37
CA GLU A 80 10.01 -10.31 -13.45
C GLU A 80 8.79 -9.65 -14.09
N MET A 81 8.42 -8.44 -13.68
CA MET A 81 7.31 -7.68 -14.24
C MET A 81 7.53 -7.39 -15.73
N TYR A 82 8.75 -6.97 -16.11
CA TYR A 82 9.10 -6.72 -17.50
C TYR A 82 9.03 -7.98 -18.36
N LEU A 83 9.58 -9.10 -17.88
CA LEU A 83 9.55 -10.38 -18.60
C LEU A 83 8.13 -10.94 -18.73
N ALA A 84 7.32 -10.83 -17.67
CA ALA A 84 5.90 -11.23 -17.72
C ALA A 84 5.13 -10.42 -18.77
N GLN A 85 5.29 -9.09 -18.79
CA GLN A 85 4.70 -8.22 -19.79
C GLN A 85 5.16 -8.59 -21.21
N LYS A 86 6.46 -8.79 -21.42
CA LYS A 86 7.03 -9.16 -22.72
C LYS A 86 6.49 -10.50 -23.23
N LEU A 87 6.38 -11.51 -22.33
CA LEU A 87 5.84 -12.82 -22.65
C LEU A 87 4.36 -12.73 -23.06
N VAL A 88 3.52 -12.10 -22.23
CA VAL A 88 2.08 -12.04 -22.44
C VAL A 88 1.74 -11.26 -23.72
N ARG A 89 2.39 -10.13 -23.95
CA ARG A 89 2.21 -9.35 -25.19
C ARG A 89 2.78 -10.07 -26.41
N GLY A 90 3.87 -10.83 -26.24
CA GLY A 90 4.40 -11.69 -27.32
C GLY A 90 3.47 -12.83 -27.72
N LEU A 91 2.57 -13.24 -26.83
CA LEU A 91 1.49 -14.21 -27.08
C LEU A 91 0.21 -13.56 -27.62
N GLY A 92 0.20 -12.23 -27.86
CA GLY A 92 -0.94 -11.50 -28.42
C GLY A 92 -1.90 -10.93 -27.38
N SER A 93 -1.73 -11.23 -26.09
CA SER A 93 -2.65 -10.76 -25.05
C SER A 93 -2.19 -9.45 -24.40
N ASN A 94 -3.17 -8.63 -23.99
CA ASN A 94 -2.95 -7.44 -23.18
C ASN A 94 -3.56 -7.59 -21.76
N HIS A 95 -4.08 -8.76 -21.41
CA HIS A 95 -4.67 -9.02 -20.11
C HIS A 95 -3.58 -9.29 -19.07
N ILE A 96 -2.94 -8.23 -18.61
CA ILE A 96 -1.91 -8.27 -17.57
C ILE A 96 -2.20 -7.23 -16.51
N ASP A 97 -2.17 -7.64 -15.25
CA ASP A 97 -2.33 -6.75 -14.09
C ASP A 97 -1.42 -7.24 -12.93
N HIS A 98 -1.22 -6.35 -11.96
CA HIS A 98 -0.49 -6.63 -10.72
C HIS A 98 -1.32 -6.27 -9.47
N ARG A 99 -2.59 -5.90 -9.64
CA ARG A 99 -3.48 -5.42 -8.59
C ARG A 99 -4.61 -6.41 -8.35
N LEU A 100 -4.70 -6.89 -7.11
CA LEU A 100 -5.81 -7.74 -6.67
C LEU A 100 -6.98 -6.94 -6.10
N ARG A 101 -6.74 -5.65 -5.77
CA ARG A 101 -7.73 -4.78 -5.15
C ARG A 101 -8.28 -3.79 -6.16
N GLN A 102 -9.54 -3.42 -5.97
CA GLN A 102 -10.14 -2.31 -6.69
C GLN A 102 -9.33 -1.02 -6.44
N ARG A 103 -9.15 -0.23 -7.48
CA ARG A 103 -8.52 1.09 -7.45
C ARG A 103 -9.31 2.04 -8.33
N ASP A 104 -9.33 3.31 -7.96
CA ASP A 104 -9.82 4.38 -8.84
C ASP A 104 -8.74 4.75 -9.87
N PHE A 105 -9.07 4.65 -11.16
CA PHE A 105 -8.16 4.95 -12.27
C PHE A 105 -8.37 6.32 -12.89
N ARG A 106 -9.34 7.11 -12.41
CA ARG A 106 -9.72 8.40 -13.03
C ARG A 106 -8.58 9.41 -13.03
N ALA A 107 -7.70 9.36 -12.04
CA ALA A 107 -6.56 10.26 -11.91
C ALA A 107 -5.25 9.72 -12.50
N ASP A 108 -5.20 8.48 -12.98
CA ASP A 108 -3.94 7.81 -13.40
C ASP A 108 -3.15 8.63 -14.44
N ALA A 109 -3.83 9.38 -15.31
CA ALA A 109 -3.16 10.23 -16.31
C ALA A 109 -2.51 11.49 -15.70
N ALA A 110 -2.96 11.92 -14.54
CA ALA A 110 -2.45 13.08 -13.81
C ALA A 110 -1.46 12.71 -12.72
N ASP A 111 -1.46 11.44 -12.31
CA ASP A 111 -0.56 10.94 -11.28
C ASP A 111 0.89 10.92 -11.75
N PRO A 112 1.87 11.16 -10.88
CA PRO A 112 3.27 11.04 -11.24
C PRO A 112 3.60 9.60 -11.63
N VAL A 113 4.44 9.42 -12.64
CA VAL A 113 4.89 8.10 -13.11
C VAL A 113 5.53 7.28 -11.99
N LEU A 114 6.21 7.95 -11.07
CA LEU A 114 6.81 7.36 -9.88
C LEU A 114 6.28 8.08 -8.63
N PRO A 115 5.22 7.56 -8.00
CA PRO A 115 4.75 8.11 -6.74
C PRO A 115 5.79 7.89 -5.63
N TRP A 116 5.99 8.89 -4.80
CA TRP A 116 6.90 8.83 -3.65
C TRP A 116 6.31 9.55 -2.44
N LEU A 117 6.90 9.34 -1.26
CA LEU A 117 6.38 9.87 0.01
C LEU A 117 6.32 11.41 0.07
N GLY A 118 7.07 12.11 -0.78
CA GLY A 118 7.16 13.58 -0.78
C GLY A 118 8.26 14.12 0.10
N LEU A 119 8.84 13.28 0.97
CA LEU A 119 9.97 13.58 1.85
C LEU A 119 10.78 12.31 2.16
N PRO A 120 12.03 12.43 2.61
CA PRO A 120 12.80 11.30 3.13
C PRO A 120 12.10 10.62 4.31
N ILE A 121 12.16 9.29 4.40
CA ILE A 121 11.48 8.52 5.46
C ILE A 121 11.89 9.01 6.86
N ALA A 122 13.18 9.33 7.07
CA ALA A 122 13.68 9.81 8.35
C ALA A 122 13.06 11.15 8.76
N GLU A 123 12.70 12.02 7.82
CA GLU A 123 12.09 13.31 8.11
C GLU A 123 10.63 13.22 8.57
N LEU A 124 10.01 12.04 8.42
CA LEU A 124 8.64 11.81 8.89
C LEU A 124 8.51 11.99 10.42
N GLU A 125 9.55 11.65 11.17
CA GLU A 125 9.57 11.83 12.62
C GLU A 125 9.66 13.29 13.09
N GLN A 126 10.01 14.22 12.18
CA GLN A 126 10.12 15.66 12.45
C GLN A 126 8.82 16.41 12.10
N GLN A 127 7.79 15.70 11.62
CA GLN A 127 6.53 16.34 11.25
C GLN A 127 5.75 16.78 12.48
N GLN A 128 5.22 18.00 12.43
CA GLN A 128 4.39 18.57 13.48
C GLN A 128 2.90 18.27 13.30
N ALA A 129 2.49 17.93 12.08
CA ALA A 129 1.14 17.47 11.78
C ALA A 129 1.16 16.34 10.75
N VAL A 130 0.49 15.24 11.07
CA VAL A 130 0.31 14.09 10.17
C VAL A 130 -1.18 13.79 10.06
N LEU A 131 -1.72 13.88 8.85
CA LEU A 131 -3.08 13.44 8.54
C LEU A 131 -3.02 12.12 7.75
N LEU A 132 -3.61 11.08 8.29
CA LEU A 132 -3.75 9.78 7.66
C LEU A 132 -5.18 9.67 7.08
N VAL A 133 -5.30 9.36 5.80
CA VAL A 133 -6.59 9.22 5.13
C VAL A 133 -6.73 7.81 4.58
N GLY A 134 -7.72 7.07 5.07
CA GLY A 134 -7.99 5.71 4.63
C GLY A 134 -6.78 4.78 4.80
N SER A 135 -6.11 4.86 5.95
CA SER A 135 -4.89 4.09 6.23
C SER A 135 -4.94 3.42 7.60
N ASP A 136 -4.69 2.13 7.63
CA ASP A 136 -4.19 1.45 8.82
C ASP A 136 -2.66 1.35 8.73
N ILE A 137 -1.99 2.45 9.03
CA ILE A 137 -0.54 2.59 8.84
C ILE A 137 0.27 1.52 9.59
N ARG A 138 -0.25 0.99 10.72
CA ARG A 138 0.44 -0.08 11.46
C ARG A 138 0.45 -1.40 10.69
N GLN A 139 -0.62 -1.69 9.95
CA GLN A 139 -0.74 -2.89 9.13
C GLN A 139 -0.10 -2.69 7.74
N GLU A 140 -0.33 -1.53 7.13
CA GLU A 140 0.13 -1.25 5.77
C GLU A 140 1.65 -0.99 5.71
N GLN A 141 2.15 -0.13 6.61
CA GLN A 141 3.51 0.37 6.59
C GLN A 141 4.08 0.53 8.02
N PRO A 142 4.36 -0.57 8.73
CA PRO A 142 4.74 -0.54 10.15
C PRO A 142 5.98 0.29 10.46
N LEU A 143 6.94 0.41 9.54
CA LEU A 143 8.12 1.25 9.73
C LEU A 143 7.80 2.74 9.58
N LEU A 144 6.88 3.13 8.70
CA LEU A 144 6.37 4.51 8.66
C LEU A 144 5.52 4.81 9.90
N ALA A 145 4.72 3.85 10.37
CA ALA A 145 3.97 3.98 11.63
C ALA A 145 4.90 4.25 12.82
N HIS A 146 6.07 3.63 12.85
CA HIS A 146 7.09 3.89 13.87
C HIS A 146 7.59 5.35 13.82
N ARG A 147 7.87 5.89 12.63
CA ARG A 147 8.28 7.30 12.45
C ARG A 147 7.17 8.28 12.84
N VAL A 148 5.91 8.00 12.44
CA VAL A 148 4.74 8.80 12.85
C VAL A 148 4.55 8.78 14.36
N ARG A 149 4.77 7.63 15.00
CA ARG A 149 4.73 7.52 16.46
C ARG A 149 5.81 8.40 17.12
N LYS A 150 7.03 8.44 16.58
CA LYS A 150 8.10 9.32 17.09
C LYS A 150 7.70 10.78 16.97
N ALA A 151 7.17 11.20 15.82
CA ALA A 151 6.62 12.55 15.65
C ALA A 151 5.56 12.89 16.70
N ALA A 152 4.61 11.98 16.95
CA ALA A 152 3.57 12.17 17.96
C ALA A 152 4.11 12.27 19.38
N LEU A 153 5.13 11.50 19.74
CA LEU A 153 5.76 11.55 21.06
C LEU A 153 6.60 12.80 21.27
N ASP A 154 7.08 13.41 20.19
CA ASP A 154 7.79 14.71 20.19
C ASP A 154 6.83 15.91 20.09
N GLY A 155 5.53 15.67 20.30
CA GLY A 155 4.51 16.72 20.36
C GLY A 155 3.79 17.00 19.04
N GLY A 156 4.09 16.29 17.98
CA GLY A 156 3.38 16.38 16.70
C GLY A 156 1.94 15.87 16.82
N ALA A 157 1.01 16.53 16.13
CA ALA A 157 -0.38 16.11 16.09
C ALA A 157 -0.62 15.05 15.01
N VAL A 158 -1.31 13.98 15.37
CA VAL A 158 -1.71 12.94 14.42
C VAL A 158 -3.24 12.86 14.33
N ALA A 159 -3.76 12.93 13.12
CA ALA A 159 -5.18 12.79 12.84
C ALA A 159 -5.43 11.70 11.81
N LEU A 160 -6.60 11.06 11.90
CA LEU A 160 -7.04 10.04 10.96
C LEU A 160 -8.45 10.34 10.49
N ILE A 161 -8.70 10.06 9.21
CA ILE A 161 -10.04 9.98 8.62
C ILE A 161 -10.15 8.59 7.99
N ASN A 162 -10.89 7.69 8.65
CA ASN A 162 -10.91 6.27 8.32
C ASN A 162 -12.31 5.66 8.42
N PRO A 163 -12.58 4.51 7.76
CA PRO A 163 -13.85 3.81 7.91
C PRO A 163 -14.00 3.08 9.25
N TYR A 164 -12.92 2.91 9.98
CA TYR A 164 -12.90 2.30 11.32
C TYR A 164 -11.81 2.93 12.18
N ARG A 165 -11.93 2.76 13.49
CA ARG A 165 -10.91 3.23 14.44
C ARG A 165 -9.66 2.37 14.38
N VAL A 166 -8.52 3.01 14.23
CA VAL A 166 -7.19 2.36 14.27
C VAL A 166 -6.64 2.44 15.69
N ASP A 167 -6.19 1.29 16.22
CA ASP A 167 -5.52 1.23 17.52
C ASP A 167 -4.06 1.68 17.38
N LEU A 168 -3.79 2.94 17.72
CA LEU A 168 -2.46 3.54 17.70
C LEU A 168 -1.86 3.56 19.11
N THR A 169 -0.55 3.40 19.19
CA THR A 169 0.21 3.43 20.45
C THR A 169 0.61 4.85 20.90
N HIS A 170 -0.06 5.86 20.37
CA HIS A 170 0.14 7.29 20.67
C HIS A 170 -1.20 8.04 20.54
N PRO A 171 -1.33 9.26 21.11
CA PRO A 171 -2.51 10.06 20.97
C PRO A 171 -2.81 10.42 19.51
N SER A 172 -4.10 10.42 19.16
CA SER A 172 -4.56 10.81 17.82
C SER A 172 -6.00 11.32 17.85
N THR A 173 -6.34 12.21 16.93
CA THR A 173 -7.72 12.59 16.64
C THR A 173 -8.24 11.70 15.50
N GLN A 174 -9.34 10.97 15.70
CA GLN A 174 -9.86 10.05 14.69
C GLN A 174 -11.31 10.41 14.35
N LEU A 175 -11.53 10.70 13.07
CA LEU A 175 -12.85 10.81 12.44
C LEU A 175 -13.15 9.45 11.79
N VAL A 176 -14.24 8.83 12.19
CA VAL A 176 -14.60 7.47 11.75
C VAL A 176 -15.96 7.50 11.11
N GLY A 177 -16.05 7.04 9.87
CA GLY A 177 -17.31 6.99 9.13
C GLY A 177 -17.22 6.19 7.84
N ALA A 178 -18.37 5.87 7.26
CA ALA A 178 -18.41 5.24 5.94
C ALA A 178 -17.69 6.10 4.87
N PRO A 179 -17.38 5.57 3.67
CA PRO A 179 -16.67 6.31 2.63
C PRO A 179 -17.24 7.71 2.34
N ASP A 180 -18.55 7.84 2.23
CA ASP A 180 -19.21 9.15 2.02
C ASP A 180 -18.99 10.12 3.18
N ALA A 181 -18.97 9.61 4.41
CA ALA A 181 -18.65 10.42 5.60
C ALA A 181 -17.19 10.84 5.61
N MET A 182 -16.28 9.98 5.18
CA MET A 182 -14.85 10.33 5.04
C MET A 182 -14.64 11.47 4.04
N LEU A 183 -15.33 11.44 2.90
CA LEU A 183 -15.31 12.53 1.92
C LEU A 183 -15.90 13.83 2.50
N ALA A 184 -17.00 13.73 3.24
CA ALA A 184 -17.60 14.87 3.92
C ALA A 184 -16.66 15.46 4.98
N ASP A 185 -15.96 14.65 5.76
CA ASP A 185 -14.98 15.06 6.76
C ASP A 185 -13.75 15.72 6.10
N LEU A 186 -13.24 15.16 4.99
CA LEU A 186 -12.17 15.78 4.20
C LEU A 186 -12.58 17.16 3.66
N GLY A 187 -13.79 17.26 3.09
CA GLY A 187 -14.36 18.52 2.62
C GLY A 187 -14.51 19.53 3.77
N ALA A 188 -14.94 19.09 4.97
CA ALA A 188 -15.05 19.93 6.14
C ALA A 188 -13.67 20.43 6.63
N VAL A 189 -12.64 19.58 6.65
CA VAL A 189 -11.28 20.00 6.96
C VAL A 189 -10.74 21.00 5.92
N ALA A 190 -10.95 20.73 4.62
CA ALA A 190 -10.55 21.65 3.55
C ALA A 190 -11.24 23.03 3.68
N LYS A 191 -12.53 23.05 4.02
CA LYS A 191 -13.29 24.27 4.28
C LYS A 191 -12.77 25.03 5.49
N ALA A 192 -12.42 24.32 6.57
CA ALA A 192 -11.79 24.94 7.74
C ALA A 192 -10.39 25.53 7.42
N LEU A 193 -9.71 24.98 6.41
CA LEU A 193 -8.44 25.53 5.87
C LEU A 193 -8.66 26.75 4.94
N GLY A 194 -9.92 27.09 4.62
CA GLY A 194 -10.27 28.23 3.76
C GLY A 194 -10.51 27.83 2.29
N ASN A 195 -10.72 26.56 1.99
CA ASN A 195 -11.05 26.09 0.65
C ASN A 195 -12.56 25.72 0.58
N ASP A 196 -13.36 26.65 0.10
CA ASP A 196 -14.82 26.46 -0.03
C ASP A 196 -15.26 25.74 -1.33
N GLY A 197 -14.34 25.47 -2.25
CA GLY A 197 -14.64 24.87 -3.56
C GLY A 197 -14.86 23.36 -3.55
N LEU A 198 -14.49 22.69 -2.47
CA LEU A 198 -14.67 21.26 -2.29
C LEU A 198 -15.94 21.02 -1.45
N GLY A 199 -16.96 20.38 -1.94
CA GLY A 199 -18.16 20.02 -1.18
C GLY A 199 -17.80 19.53 0.24
N GLY A 200 -18.77 19.24 1.07
CA GLY A 200 -18.55 18.72 2.42
C GLY A 200 -19.45 19.34 3.47
N SER A 201 -19.40 18.77 4.66
CA SER A 201 -20.17 19.21 5.82
C SER A 201 -19.67 20.56 6.34
N GLN A 202 -20.45 21.22 7.18
CA GLN A 202 -19.95 22.34 7.97
C GLN A 202 -18.89 21.83 8.96
N PRO A 203 -17.72 22.53 9.08
CA PRO A 203 -16.68 22.12 10.00
C PRO A 203 -17.16 22.14 11.46
N GLY A 204 -17.04 21.01 12.14
CA GLY A 204 -17.19 20.93 13.59
C GLY A 204 -15.82 21.10 14.29
N ASP A 205 -15.82 21.05 15.63
CA ASP A 205 -14.63 21.30 16.45
C ASP A 205 -13.42 20.40 16.09
N ALA A 206 -13.66 19.12 15.75
CA ALA A 206 -12.60 18.21 15.37
C ALA A 206 -11.97 18.59 14.04
N HIS A 207 -12.77 19.01 13.05
CA HIS A 207 -12.29 19.46 11.74
C HIS A 207 -11.47 20.75 11.88
N GLN A 208 -11.94 21.70 12.72
CA GLN A 208 -11.24 22.94 12.99
C GLN A 208 -9.86 22.69 13.64
N ARG A 209 -9.80 21.83 14.67
CA ARG A 209 -8.54 21.46 15.31
C ARG A 209 -7.55 20.81 14.32
N ILE A 210 -8.02 19.89 13.47
CA ILE A 210 -7.17 19.28 12.42
C ILE A 210 -6.67 20.35 11.46
N ALA A 211 -7.54 21.24 11.00
CA ALA A 211 -7.17 22.30 10.07
C ALA A 211 -6.17 23.30 10.68
N GLU A 212 -6.36 23.70 11.93
CA GLU A 212 -5.45 24.61 12.64
C GLU A 212 -4.04 24.02 12.73
N VAL A 213 -3.92 22.76 13.12
CA VAL A 213 -2.60 22.09 13.24
C VAL A 213 -1.94 21.92 11.87
N LEU A 214 -2.69 21.52 10.86
CA LEU A 214 -2.17 21.40 9.48
C LEU A 214 -1.73 22.77 8.94
N LYS A 215 -2.49 23.83 9.20
CA LYS A 215 -2.15 25.17 8.76
C LYS A 215 -0.88 25.70 9.44
N ALA A 216 -0.77 25.50 10.74
CA ALA A 216 0.42 25.88 11.51
C ALA A 216 1.67 25.13 11.04
N ALA A 217 1.58 23.82 10.90
CA ALA A 217 2.67 22.97 10.41
C ALA A 217 3.03 23.25 8.94
N GLY A 218 2.04 23.60 8.13
CA GLY A 218 2.23 23.93 6.71
C GLY A 218 3.09 25.16 6.48
N ALA A 219 3.05 26.13 7.38
CA ALA A 219 3.88 27.33 7.30
C ALA A 219 5.39 27.00 7.32
N ASP A 220 5.77 25.98 8.09
CA ASP A 220 7.16 25.51 8.22
C ASP A 220 7.47 24.28 7.33
N ARG A 221 6.53 23.88 6.47
CA ARG A 221 6.60 22.63 5.69
C ARG A 221 6.77 21.36 6.55
N LYS A 222 6.22 21.36 7.75
CA LYS A 222 6.22 20.23 8.70
C LYS A 222 4.87 19.56 8.85
N GLY A 223 4.01 19.66 7.85
CA GLY A 223 2.73 18.99 7.73
C GLY A 223 2.72 18.01 6.57
N ILE A 224 2.22 16.79 6.78
CA ILE A 224 2.09 15.78 5.74
C ILE A 224 0.70 15.13 5.75
N ILE A 225 0.20 14.80 4.56
CA ILE A 225 -1.02 14.01 4.37
C ILE A 225 -0.60 12.70 3.72
N LEU A 226 -0.91 11.58 4.36
CA LEU A 226 -0.62 10.24 3.87
C LEU A 226 -1.92 9.56 3.46
N ILE A 227 -2.02 9.18 2.20
CA ILE A 227 -3.18 8.47 1.64
C ILE A 227 -2.89 6.97 1.66
N GLY A 228 -3.67 6.21 2.41
CA GLY A 228 -3.50 4.78 2.56
C GLY A 228 -4.24 3.95 1.52
N ALA A 229 -4.06 2.63 1.60
CA ALA A 229 -4.61 1.68 0.64
C ALA A 229 -6.14 1.67 0.62
N LEU A 230 -6.80 1.95 1.75
CA LEU A 230 -8.26 2.02 1.84
C LEU A 230 -8.80 3.21 1.01
N ALA A 231 -8.21 4.39 1.16
CA ALA A 231 -8.63 5.56 0.38
C ALA A 231 -8.37 5.37 -1.11
N GLN A 232 -7.24 4.76 -1.49
CA GLN A 232 -6.91 4.48 -2.89
C GLN A 232 -7.86 3.47 -3.56
N SER A 233 -8.58 2.66 -2.78
CA SER A 233 -9.56 1.70 -3.30
C SER A 233 -10.96 2.26 -3.45
N MET A 234 -11.21 3.48 -2.97
CA MET A 234 -12.53 4.14 -3.00
C MET A 234 -12.63 5.03 -4.25
N PRO A 235 -13.69 4.84 -5.07
CA PRO A 235 -13.91 5.66 -6.26
C PRO A 235 -14.36 7.09 -5.93
#